data_da002184b35bf43dae0f03ca911071f7
#
_entry.id   da002184b35bf43dae0f03ca911071f7
#
_cell.length_a   1.000
_cell.length_b   1.000
_cell.length_c   1.000
_cell.angle_alpha   90.00
_cell.angle_beta   90.00
_cell.angle_gamma   90.00
#
_symmetry.space_group_name_H-M   'P 1'
#
loop_
_entity.id
_entity.type
_entity.pdbx_description
1 polymer ?
#
loop_
_entity_poly.entity_id
_entity_poly.type
_entity_poly.pdbx_seq_one_letter_code
_entity_poly.pdbx_strand_id
1 'polypeptide(L)'
;MSRLLIRGGNRLQGEVTIQGAKNSVLPILAATILTGGSVELRRCPRLRDVEASIRILQALGCKAGWRGDVLEVDTAGMSGCDVPDALMREMRSSVIFLGAILARCGEASLTSPGGCELGPRPIDLHLSGLRALGAEIDDTGGTLHCKAAKLTGREIVLGFPSVGATENLMLAACGAEGVTVLSNAAREPEIEDLQGFLNTCGAEITGAGTSTVVIRGGRPLHGGTYTILPDRIAAATYLCGAASAGGEVFLRDAREEHLSAVTAVLREAGCDVTGGSAGIVCRRTGRLTAPRPIRTAPYPGFPTDAQATLMAAPLRCRGAAVLEENLFSSRYRHVDELARMGADIRVSGRTAVVLGVERLHGAAVRCTDLRGGAALCAAALAAEGETAISDITHIDRGYQSIEDDLAALGADIRRVEETASP
;
A
#
# COMPACT_ATOMS: atom_id res chain seq x y z
N MET A 1 19.12 15.68 -7.44
CA MET A 1 17.96 14.75 -7.25
C MET A 1 18.43 13.35 -7.52
N SER A 2 17.92 12.33 -6.83
CA SER A 2 18.34 10.94 -7.09
C SER A 2 17.51 10.31 -8.21
N ARG A 3 18.13 9.38 -8.96
CA ARG A 3 17.51 8.59 -10.02
C ARG A 3 17.95 7.13 -9.94
N LEU A 4 17.16 6.22 -10.50
CA LEU A 4 17.54 4.83 -10.71
C LEU A 4 18.06 4.65 -12.13
N LEU A 5 19.18 3.95 -12.26
CA LEU A 5 19.72 3.46 -13.53
C LEU A 5 19.55 1.94 -13.54
N ILE A 6 18.88 1.42 -14.57
CA ILE A 6 18.61 -0.01 -14.74
C ILE A 6 19.11 -0.44 -16.10
N ARG A 7 20.05 -1.37 -16.14
CA ARG A 7 20.46 -2.05 -17.38
C ARG A 7 19.71 -3.37 -17.48
N GLY A 8 18.75 -3.40 -18.39
CA GLY A 8 17.90 -4.56 -18.59
C GLY A 8 18.52 -5.64 -19.48
N GLY A 9 17.71 -6.66 -19.79
CA GLY A 9 18.11 -7.81 -20.62
C GLY A 9 18.70 -8.99 -19.83
N ASN A 10 18.98 -8.84 -18.54
CA ASN A 10 19.41 -9.91 -17.67
C ASN A 10 18.21 -10.71 -17.15
N ARG A 11 18.34 -12.04 -17.09
CA ARG A 11 17.37 -12.87 -16.36
C ARG A 11 17.59 -12.70 -14.86
N LEU A 12 16.51 -12.56 -14.14
CA LEU A 12 16.58 -12.50 -12.67
C LEU A 12 16.86 -13.87 -12.09
N GLN A 13 17.76 -13.92 -11.10
CA GLN A 13 18.08 -15.12 -10.35
C GLN A 13 18.55 -14.73 -8.96
N GLY A 14 17.83 -15.13 -7.92
CA GLY A 14 18.19 -14.79 -6.56
C GLY A 14 17.02 -14.89 -5.60
N GLU A 15 17.24 -14.42 -4.40
CA GLU A 15 16.23 -14.36 -3.36
C GLU A 15 16.20 -12.99 -2.69
N VAL A 16 15.01 -12.62 -2.22
CA VAL A 16 14.79 -11.41 -1.42
C VAL A 16 13.79 -11.70 -0.29
N THR A 17 14.04 -11.13 0.87
CA THR A 17 13.08 -11.19 1.99
C THR A 17 12.10 -10.03 1.86
N ILE A 18 10.81 -10.33 1.83
CA ILE A 18 9.78 -9.30 1.66
C ILE A 18 9.70 -8.41 2.90
N GLN A 19 9.81 -7.10 2.68
CA GLN A 19 9.64 -6.07 3.71
C GLN A 19 8.26 -6.14 4.37
N GLY A 20 8.07 -5.46 5.50
CA GLY A 20 6.76 -5.29 6.12
C GLY A 20 5.82 -4.45 5.27
N ALA A 21 4.51 -4.74 5.36
CA ALA A 21 3.50 -4.14 4.51
C ALA A 21 3.26 -2.66 4.83
N LYS A 22 3.48 -1.80 3.83
CA LYS A 22 3.15 -0.39 3.92
C LYS A 22 1.70 -0.16 4.36
N ASN A 23 0.77 -0.82 3.68
CA ASN A 23 -0.66 -0.62 3.90
C ASN A 23 -1.15 -1.19 5.24
N SER A 24 -0.31 -1.96 5.93
CA SER A 24 -0.56 -2.47 7.27
C SER A 24 0.06 -1.57 8.35
N VAL A 25 1.32 -1.16 8.16
CA VAL A 25 2.02 -0.37 9.17
C VAL A 25 1.37 1.00 9.42
N LEU A 26 0.79 1.63 8.39
CA LEU A 26 0.19 2.97 8.55
C LEU A 26 -1.03 2.96 9.48
N PRO A 27 -2.05 2.08 9.31
CA PRO A 27 -3.14 1.98 10.26
C PRO A 27 -2.71 1.46 11.64
N ILE A 28 -1.69 0.60 11.72
CA ILE A 28 -1.13 0.15 13.01
C ILE A 28 -0.46 1.31 13.75
N LEU A 29 0.28 2.20 13.06
CA LEU A 29 0.83 3.41 13.66
C LEU A 29 -0.27 4.33 14.21
N ALA A 30 -1.35 4.52 13.47
CA ALA A 30 -2.52 5.25 14.00
C ALA A 30 -3.14 4.53 15.21
N ALA A 31 -3.22 3.20 15.17
CA ALA A 31 -3.76 2.37 16.25
C ALA A 31 -2.95 2.45 17.56
N THR A 32 -1.62 2.75 17.48
CA THR A 32 -0.80 2.92 18.69
C THR A 32 -1.33 4.02 19.62
N ILE A 33 -2.00 5.04 19.07
CA ILE A 33 -2.64 6.13 19.85
C ILE A 33 -3.60 5.57 20.91
N LEU A 34 -4.28 4.48 20.61
CA LEU A 34 -5.29 3.89 21.49
C LEU A 34 -4.69 3.13 22.67
N THR A 35 -3.40 2.76 22.61
CA THR A 35 -2.77 1.93 23.64
C THR A 35 -2.43 2.68 24.93
N GLY A 36 -2.20 3.98 24.83
CA GLY A 36 -1.80 4.81 25.98
C GLY A 36 -0.45 4.41 26.61
N GLY A 37 0.36 3.63 25.92
CA GLY A 37 1.62 3.08 26.41
C GLY A 37 2.65 2.86 25.30
N SER A 38 3.66 2.03 25.58
CA SER A 38 4.77 1.76 24.70
C SER A 38 4.50 0.54 23.80
N VAL A 39 4.76 0.68 22.50
CA VAL A 39 4.61 -0.35 21.47
C VAL A 39 5.93 -0.52 20.73
N GLU A 40 6.35 -1.77 20.50
CA GLU A 40 7.46 -2.13 19.62
C GLU A 40 6.92 -2.76 18.34
N LEU A 41 7.22 -2.16 17.19
CA LEU A 41 6.87 -2.69 15.88
C LEU A 41 8.10 -3.27 15.20
N ARG A 42 8.07 -4.58 14.94
CA ARG A 42 9.09 -5.32 14.22
C ARG A 42 8.71 -5.46 12.76
N ARG A 43 9.71 -5.63 11.88
CA ARG A 43 9.55 -5.68 10.42
C ARG A 43 8.83 -4.43 9.89
N CYS A 44 8.95 -3.33 10.58
CA CYS A 44 8.41 -2.05 10.11
C CYS A 44 9.32 -1.53 8.99
N PRO A 45 8.80 -1.27 7.77
CA PRO A 45 9.65 -0.80 6.67
C PRO A 45 9.98 0.69 6.83
N ARG A 46 11.21 1.08 6.47
CA ARG A 46 11.66 2.48 6.49
C ARG A 46 11.20 3.20 5.22
N LEU A 47 9.95 3.64 5.22
CA LEU A 47 9.31 4.31 4.10
C LEU A 47 9.06 5.78 4.41
N ARG A 48 9.04 6.64 3.39
CA ARG A 48 8.68 8.07 3.56
C ARG A 48 7.33 8.26 4.25
N ASP A 49 6.33 7.41 3.93
CA ASP A 49 5.00 7.49 4.54
C ASP A 49 5.04 7.05 6.03
N VAL A 50 5.92 6.12 6.41
CA VAL A 50 6.16 5.74 7.81
C VAL A 50 6.82 6.88 8.58
N GLU A 51 7.83 7.53 7.99
CA GLU A 51 8.49 8.70 8.60
C GLU A 51 7.50 9.89 8.77
N ALA A 52 6.59 10.08 7.81
CA ALA A 52 5.52 11.07 7.95
C ALA A 52 4.57 10.72 9.12
N SER A 53 4.21 9.44 9.27
CA SER A 53 3.40 8.95 10.40
C SER A 53 4.09 9.14 11.74
N ILE A 54 5.41 8.89 11.81
CA ILE A 54 6.22 9.15 13.01
C ILE A 54 6.14 10.64 13.38
N ARG A 55 6.30 11.54 12.41
CA ARG A 55 6.17 12.99 12.66
C ARG A 55 4.77 13.42 13.10
N ILE A 56 3.72 12.77 12.57
CA ILE A 56 2.35 13.00 13.05
C ILE A 56 2.23 12.60 14.51
N LEU A 57 2.69 11.41 14.91
CA LEU A 57 2.67 10.96 16.30
C LEU A 57 3.47 11.90 17.22
N GLN A 58 4.64 12.36 16.78
CA GLN A 58 5.45 13.33 17.53
C GLN A 58 4.75 14.68 17.68
N ALA A 59 4.08 15.17 16.63
CA ALA A 59 3.29 16.41 16.69
C ALA A 59 2.10 16.32 17.66
N LEU A 60 1.54 15.12 17.83
CA LEU A 60 0.50 14.83 18.82
C LEU A 60 1.04 14.65 20.25
N GLY A 61 2.36 14.78 20.47
CA GLY A 61 3.01 14.66 21.78
C GLY A 61 3.47 13.24 22.13
N CYS A 62 3.41 12.29 21.21
CA CYS A 62 3.93 10.94 21.40
C CYS A 62 5.46 10.92 21.22
N LYS A 63 6.14 9.93 21.81
CA LYS A 63 7.53 9.59 21.47
C LYS A 63 7.52 8.49 20.45
N ALA A 64 8.13 8.70 19.30
CA ALA A 64 8.24 7.70 18.26
C ALA A 64 9.60 7.81 17.58
N GLY A 65 10.26 6.67 17.33
CA GLY A 65 11.57 6.62 16.70
C GLY A 65 12.13 5.22 16.59
N TRP A 66 13.23 5.09 15.85
CA TRP A 66 13.88 3.83 15.58
C TRP A 66 14.90 3.45 16.65
N ARG A 67 14.86 2.18 17.09
CA ARG A 67 15.93 1.53 17.86
C ARG A 67 16.43 0.32 17.06
N GLY A 68 17.50 0.52 16.31
CA GLY A 68 17.94 -0.48 15.31
C GLY A 68 16.85 -0.68 14.25
N ASP A 69 16.39 -1.92 14.07
CA ASP A 69 15.34 -2.29 13.12
C ASP A 69 13.93 -2.33 13.73
N VAL A 70 13.79 -1.93 14.99
CA VAL A 70 12.49 -1.86 15.68
C VAL A 70 12.05 -0.41 15.74
N LEU A 71 10.80 -0.16 15.36
CA LEU A 71 10.16 1.14 15.57
C LEU A 71 9.47 1.14 16.94
N GLU A 72 9.88 2.03 17.81
CA GLU A 72 9.29 2.22 19.13
C GLU A 72 8.34 3.42 19.11
N VAL A 73 7.15 3.24 19.68
CA VAL A 73 6.12 4.27 19.82
C VAL A 73 5.61 4.28 21.24
N ASP A 74 5.75 5.40 21.94
CA ASP A 74 5.16 5.60 23.28
C ASP A 74 4.14 6.75 23.21
N THR A 75 2.89 6.40 23.46
CA THR A 75 1.74 7.33 23.39
C THR A 75 1.22 7.78 24.75
N ALA A 76 1.90 7.43 25.86
CA ALA A 76 1.50 7.85 27.21
C ALA A 76 1.48 9.38 27.38
N GLY A 77 2.39 10.08 26.70
CA GLY A 77 2.51 11.53 26.76
C GLY A 77 1.67 12.31 25.74
N MET A 78 0.78 11.62 24.99
CA MET A 78 -0.03 12.30 23.97
C MET A 78 -0.91 13.39 24.58
N SER A 79 -0.83 14.61 24.03
CA SER A 79 -1.54 15.80 24.51
C SER A 79 -2.23 16.60 23.40
N GLY A 80 -1.92 16.32 22.12
CA GLY A 80 -2.48 17.00 20.97
C GLY A 80 -3.60 16.20 20.32
N CYS A 81 -4.55 16.91 19.71
CA CYS A 81 -5.62 16.33 18.87
C CYS A 81 -5.66 16.93 17.46
N ASP A 82 -4.74 17.86 17.15
CA ASP A 82 -4.64 18.54 15.87
C ASP A 82 -3.45 18.04 15.08
N VAL A 83 -3.68 17.58 13.84
CA VAL A 83 -2.59 17.20 12.95
C VAL A 83 -2.20 18.37 12.06
N PRO A 84 -0.91 18.81 12.06
CA PRO A 84 -0.45 19.93 11.26
C PRO A 84 -0.71 19.73 9.76
N ASP A 85 -1.20 20.79 9.08
CA ASP A 85 -1.55 20.78 7.65
C ASP A 85 -0.39 20.29 6.75
N ALA A 86 0.84 20.70 7.04
CA ALA A 86 2.01 20.27 6.29
C ALA A 86 2.18 18.74 6.29
N LEU A 87 1.93 18.06 7.43
CA LEU A 87 2.02 16.61 7.56
C LEU A 87 0.84 15.90 6.87
N MET A 88 -0.36 16.50 6.91
CA MET A 88 -1.52 15.98 6.18
C MET A 88 -1.29 15.98 4.66
N ARG A 89 -0.57 16.97 4.13
CA ARG A 89 -0.25 17.06 2.70
C ARG A 89 0.84 16.08 2.27
N GLU A 90 1.77 15.73 3.15
CA GLU A 90 2.82 14.76 2.84
C GLU A 90 2.27 13.34 2.62
N MET A 91 1.28 12.93 3.44
CA MET A 91 0.73 11.59 3.39
C MET A 91 -0.81 11.65 3.37
N ARG A 92 -1.41 11.36 2.22
CA ARG A 92 -2.87 11.43 2.04
C ARG A 92 -3.66 10.41 2.86
N SER A 93 -3.05 9.27 3.20
CA SER A 93 -3.63 8.28 4.10
C SER A 93 -3.68 8.75 5.56
N SER A 94 -3.16 9.94 5.87
CA SER A 94 -3.19 10.51 7.24
C SER A 94 -4.58 10.69 7.81
N VAL A 95 -5.64 10.71 6.98
CA VAL A 95 -7.03 10.66 7.45
C VAL A 95 -7.33 9.45 8.34
N ILE A 96 -6.53 8.39 8.26
CA ILE A 96 -6.69 7.19 9.10
C ILE A 96 -6.44 7.48 10.59
N PHE A 97 -5.68 8.53 10.91
CA PHE A 97 -5.46 8.98 12.28
C PHE A 97 -6.73 9.53 12.94
N LEU A 98 -7.72 9.99 12.14
CA LEU A 98 -8.93 10.65 12.61
C LEU A 98 -9.69 9.82 13.64
N GLY A 99 -9.98 8.54 13.33
CA GLY A 99 -10.72 7.65 14.22
C GLY A 99 -10.00 7.36 15.54
N ALA A 100 -8.67 7.18 15.47
CA ALA A 100 -7.85 6.93 16.64
C ALA A 100 -7.76 8.16 17.57
N ILE A 101 -7.53 9.35 16.99
CA ILE A 101 -7.47 10.62 17.73
C ILE A 101 -8.82 10.89 18.39
N LEU A 102 -9.91 10.79 17.62
CA LEU A 102 -11.27 11.01 18.13
C LEU A 102 -11.62 10.04 19.27
N ALA A 103 -11.27 8.77 19.14
CA ALA A 103 -11.51 7.76 20.18
C ALA A 103 -10.69 8.02 21.45
N ARG A 104 -9.47 8.57 21.31
CA ARG A 104 -8.56 8.84 22.43
C ARG A 104 -8.87 10.15 23.15
N CYS A 105 -9.16 11.21 22.38
CA CYS A 105 -9.24 12.60 22.87
C CYS A 105 -10.68 13.14 22.97
N GLY A 106 -11.65 12.50 22.30
CA GLY A 106 -13.02 13.03 22.17
C GLY A 106 -13.13 14.16 21.13
N GLU A 107 -12.01 14.64 20.61
CA GLU A 107 -11.96 15.62 19.53
C GLU A 107 -10.76 15.37 18.60
N ALA A 108 -10.88 15.81 17.35
CA ALA A 108 -9.80 15.74 16.37
C ALA A 108 -9.97 16.85 15.33
N SER A 109 -8.85 17.45 14.92
CA SER A 109 -8.82 18.44 13.85
C SER A 109 -7.77 18.06 12.82
N LEU A 110 -8.17 18.03 11.55
CA LEU A 110 -7.30 17.66 10.43
C LEU A 110 -7.69 18.47 9.19
N THR A 111 -6.70 18.87 8.40
CA THR A 111 -6.98 19.42 7.07
C THR A 111 -7.61 18.33 6.20
N SER A 112 -8.67 18.68 5.50
CA SER A 112 -9.31 17.75 4.55
C SER A 112 -8.31 17.32 3.49
N PRO A 113 -8.12 16.00 3.27
CA PRO A 113 -7.16 15.53 2.28
C PRO A 113 -7.62 15.93 0.87
N GLY A 114 -6.85 16.78 0.20
CA GLY A 114 -7.09 17.23 -1.17
C GLY A 114 -7.10 16.10 -2.20
N GLY A 115 -7.32 16.41 -3.48
CA GLY A 115 -7.27 15.47 -4.60
C GLY A 115 -5.90 14.77 -4.76
N CYS A 116 -5.83 13.61 -5.42
CA CYS A 116 -4.63 12.78 -5.64
C CYS A 116 -4.27 12.72 -7.11
N GLU A 117 -3.03 12.41 -7.38
CA GLU A 117 -2.56 12.10 -8.73
C GLU A 117 -3.36 10.97 -9.39
N LEU A 118 -3.92 10.05 -8.59
CA LEU A 118 -4.79 8.95 -9.04
C LEU A 118 -6.28 9.31 -9.16
N GLY A 119 -6.66 10.58 -8.89
CA GLY A 119 -8.04 11.06 -8.93
C GLY A 119 -8.66 11.35 -7.56
N PRO A 120 -9.95 11.73 -7.52
CA PRO A 120 -10.67 11.99 -6.27
C PRO A 120 -10.67 10.75 -5.36
N ARG A 121 -10.44 10.99 -4.07
CA ARG A 121 -10.60 9.96 -3.02
C ARG A 121 -11.54 10.54 -1.97
N PRO A 122 -12.84 10.40 -2.15
CA PRO A 122 -13.81 10.90 -1.20
C PRO A 122 -13.63 10.19 0.15
N ILE A 123 -13.81 10.94 1.24
CA ILE A 123 -13.75 10.42 2.61
C ILE A 123 -15.14 10.31 3.24
N ASP A 124 -16.17 10.38 2.42
CA ASP A 124 -17.59 10.33 2.81
C ASP A 124 -17.93 9.09 3.65
N LEU A 125 -17.38 7.92 3.30
CA LEU A 125 -17.56 6.69 4.07
C LEU A 125 -16.92 6.77 5.46
N HIS A 126 -15.78 7.43 5.60
CA HIS A 126 -15.15 7.68 6.90
C HIS A 126 -16.06 8.58 7.75
N LEU A 127 -16.48 9.71 7.19
CA LEU A 127 -17.28 10.71 7.93
C LEU A 127 -18.67 10.18 8.28
N SER A 128 -19.34 9.49 7.36
CA SER A 128 -20.66 8.91 7.62
C SER A 128 -20.61 7.85 8.72
N GLY A 129 -19.59 7.00 8.71
CA GLY A 129 -19.40 5.99 9.74
C GLY A 129 -19.06 6.59 11.12
N LEU A 130 -18.22 7.62 11.18
CA LEU A 130 -17.91 8.33 12.42
C LEU A 130 -19.14 9.07 12.98
N ARG A 131 -19.95 9.71 12.12
CA ARG A 131 -21.25 10.30 12.52
C ARG A 131 -22.19 9.24 13.08
N ALA A 132 -22.23 8.05 12.49
CA ALA A 132 -23.04 6.93 13.01
C ALA A 132 -22.59 6.50 14.41
N LEU A 133 -21.29 6.55 14.72
CA LEU A 133 -20.76 6.31 16.06
C LEU A 133 -21.04 7.44 17.06
N GLY A 134 -21.59 8.58 16.61
CA GLY A 134 -21.96 9.72 17.47
C GLY A 134 -21.01 10.92 17.36
N ALA A 135 -20.13 10.97 16.37
CA ALA A 135 -19.30 12.14 16.15
C ALA A 135 -20.07 13.28 15.47
N GLU A 136 -19.89 14.49 15.99
CA GLU A 136 -20.24 15.74 15.32
C GLU A 136 -19.07 16.17 14.44
N ILE A 137 -19.32 16.41 13.15
CA ILE A 137 -18.28 16.71 12.19
C ILE A 137 -18.66 17.95 11.40
N ASP A 138 -17.85 19.00 11.54
CA ASP A 138 -17.83 20.17 10.68
C ASP A 138 -16.70 20.01 9.65
N ASP A 139 -17.06 20.00 8.38
CA ASP A 139 -16.17 19.87 7.22
C ASP A 139 -16.12 21.15 6.35
N THR A 140 -16.55 22.26 6.92
CA THR A 140 -16.52 23.56 6.24
C THR A 140 -15.09 24.17 6.23
N GLY A 141 -14.77 24.91 5.17
CA GLY A 141 -13.49 25.64 5.11
C GLY A 141 -12.24 24.78 4.84
N GLY A 142 -12.40 23.49 4.48
CA GLY A 142 -11.28 22.62 4.13
C GLY A 142 -10.54 22.00 5.33
N THR A 143 -11.05 22.18 6.54
CA THR A 143 -10.58 21.52 7.76
C THR A 143 -11.73 20.69 8.34
N LEU A 144 -11.41 19.47 8.77
CA LEU A 144 -12.33 18.59 9.49
C LEU A 144 -12.19 18.88 10.99
N HIS A 145 -13.24 19.35 11.60
CA HIS A 145 -13.36 19.48 13.05
C HIS A 145 -14.35 18.43 13.55
N CYS A 146 -13.85 17.44 14.26
CA CYS A 146 -14.63 16.33 14.76
C CYS A 146 -14.67 16.36 16.28
N LYS A 147 -15.86 16.20 16.86
CA LYS A 147 -16.07 16.10 18.31
C LYS A 147 -17.02 14.97 18.64
N ALA A 148 -16.75 14.29 19.74
CA ALA A 148 -17.64 13.29 20.28
C ALA A 148 -17.57 13.30 21.81
N ALA A 149 -18.62 13.74 22.47
CA ALA A 149 -18.71 13.61 23.92
C ALA A 149 -18.60 12.14 24.37
N LYS A 150 -19.11 11.23 23.51
CA LYS A 150 -19.07 9.79 23.70
C LYS A 150 -19.31 9.10 22.36
N LEU A 151 -18.43 8.19 22.00
CA LEU A 151 -18.67 7.27 20.89
C LEU A 151 -19.48 6.07 21.37
N THR A 152 -20.46 5.65 20.59
CA THR A 152 -21.36 4.53 20.90
C THR A 152 -21.40 3.52 19.77
N GLY A 153 -21.20 2.24 20.09
CA GLY A 153 -21.24 1.16 19.11
C GLY A 153 -22.57 1.07 18.39
N ARG A 154 -22.49 0.82 17.08
CA ARG A 154 -23.64 0.76 16.16
C ARG A 154 -23.41 -0.29 15.08
N GLU A 155 -24.47 -0.68 14.42
CA GLU A 155 -24.38 -1.36 13.12
C GLU A 155 -24.17 -0.31 12.05
N ILE A 156 -23.11 -0.50 11.24
CA ILE A 156 -22.70 0.40 10.16
C ILE A 156 -22.53 -0.43 8.89
N VAL A 157 -23.26 -0.08 7.84
CA VAL A 157 -23.14 -0.72 6.53
C VAL A 157 -22.38 0.20 5.59
N LEU A 158 -21.20 -0.24 5.12
CA LEU A 158 -20.41 0.50 4.14
C LEU A 158 -21.00 0.31 2.74
N GLY A 159 -21.27 1.40 2.02
CA GLY A 159 -21.76 1.35 0.64
C GLY A 159 -20.76 0.75 -0.35
N PHE A 160 -19.48 0.73 0.04
CA PHE A 160 -18.36 0.12 -0.69
C PHE A 160 -17.34 -0.42 0.31
N PRO A 161 -16.69 -1.59 0.07
CA PRO A 161 -15.68 -2.15 0.97
C PRO A 161 -14.37 -1.35 0.91
N SER A 162 -14.40 -0.14 1.48
CA SER A 162 -13.28 0.78 1.53
C SER A 162 -12.30 0.36 2.62
N VAL A 163 -11.03 0.10 2.26
CA VAL A 163 -9.96 -0.24 3.20
C VAL A 163 -9.81 0.86 4.25
N GLY A 164 -9.56 2.10 3.82
CA GLY A 164 -9.34 3.20 4.75
C GLY A 164 -10.53 3.50 5.66
N ALA A 165 -11.77 3.41 5.15
CA ALA A 165 -12.96 3.59 5.99
C ALA A 165 -13.11 2.45 7.01
N THR A 166 -12.87 1.20 6.61
CA THR A 166 -12.89 0.04 7.52
C THR A 166 -11.87 0.22 8.64
N GLU A 167 -10.62 0.54 8.32
CA GLU A 167 -9.54 0.77 9.29
C GLU A 167 -9.90 1.90 10.25
N ASN A 168 -10.30 3.05 9.72
CA ASN A 168 -10.62 4.22 10.52
C ASN A 168 -11.79 3.98 11.49
N LEU A 169 -12.83 3.27 11.02
CA LEU A 169 -13.97 2.90 11.86
C LEU A 169 -13.64 1.82 12.89
N MET A 170 -12.74 0.86 12.57
CA MET A 170 -12.21 -0.08 13.55
C MET A 170 -11.50 0.64 14.68
N LEU A 171 -10.66 1.64 14.35
CA LEU A 171 -9.96 2.45 15.36
C LEU A 171 -10.92 3.25 16.24
N ALA A 172 -11.89 3.93 15.64
CA ALA A 172 -12.88 4.69 16.38
C ALA A 172 -13.75 3.79 17.27
N ALA A 173 -14.15 2.63 16.74
CA ALA A 173 -15.00 1.67 17.47
C ALA A 173 -14.32 1.03 18.68
N CYS A 174 -12.98 0.95 18.71
CA CYS A 174 -12.26 0.52 19.92
C CYS A 174 -12.52 1.44 21.12
N GLY A 175 -12.70 2.74 20.89
CA GLY A 175 -13.07 3.70 21.95
C GLY A 175 -14.57 3.85 22.17
N ALA A 176 -15.42 3.25 21.35
CA ALA A 176 -16.87 3.37 21.47
C ALA A 176 -17.44 2.44 22.55
N GLU A 177 -18.40 2.89 23.32
CA GLU A 177 -19.09 2.00 24.27
C GLU A 177 -20.02 1.03 23.55
N GLY A 178 -19.97 -0.24 23.95
CA GLY A 178 -20.82 -1.30 23.40
C GLY A 178 -20.21 -2.02 22.21
N VAL A 179 -21.05 -2.49 21.31
CA VAL A 179 -20.65 -3.32 20.14
C VAL A 179 -20.87 -2.55 18.86
N THR A 180 -19.83 -2.48 18.03
CA THR A 180 -19.92 -2.01 16.65
C THR A 180 -19.88 -3.19 15.70
N VAL A 181 -20.78 -3.22 14.72
CA VAL A 181 -20.79 -4.20 13.64
C VAL A 181 -20.58 -3.45 12.33
N LEU A 182 -19.46 -3.68 11.67
CA LEU A 182 -19.18 -3.13 10.35
C LEU A 182 -19.54 -4.16 9.29
N SER A 183 -20.58 -3.89 8.53
CA SER A 183 -21.03 -4.72 7.40
C SER A 183 -20.48 -4.18 6.09
N ASN A 184 -20.21 -5.07 5.12
CA ASN A 184 -19.51 -4.78 3.86
C ASN A 184 -18.13 -4.17 4.10
N ALA A 185 -17.44 -4.62 5.14
CA ALA A 185 -16.06 -4.23 5.46
C ALA A 185 -15.08 -4.71 4.37
N ALA A 186 -13.94 -4.02 4.25
CA ALA A 186 -12.81 -4.46 3.45
C ALA A 186 -12.24 -5.78 4.03
N ARG A 187 -11.70 -6.63 3.14
CA ARG A 187 -11.25 -7.99 3.50
C ARG A 187 -9.76 -8.19 3.30
N GLU A 188 -9.05 -7.14 2.94
CA GLU A 188 -7.62 -7.17 2.69
C GLU A 188 -6.86 -7.75 3.90
N PRO A 189 -5.78 -8.52 3.68
CA PRO A 189 -4.94 -9.06 4.76
C PRO A 189 -4.45 -8.00 5.75
N GLU A 190 -4.34 -6.76 5.32
CA GLU A 190 -3.96 -5.62 6.15
C GLU A 190 -5.04 -5.28 7.21
N ILE A 191 -6.31 -5.61 6.95
CA ILE A 191 -7.40 -5.48 7.93
C ILE A 191 -7.28 -6.57 9.01
N GLU A 192 -6.90 -7.79 8.60
CA GLU A 192 -6.62 -8.89 9.55
C GLU A 192 -5.42 -8.56 10.43
N ASP A 193 -4.37 -7.94 9.86
CA ASP A 193 -3.19 -7.52 10.59
C ASP A 193 -3.51 -6.41 11.61
N LEU A 194 -4.35 -5.43 11.23
CA LEU A 194 -4.84 -4.40 12.15
C LEU A 194 -5.65 -5.02 13.31
N GLN A 195 -6.55 -5.98 13.03
CA GLN A 195 -7.26 -6.73 14.06
C GLN A 195 -6.28 -7.46 14.98
N GLY A 196 -5.28 -8.14 14.41
CA GLY A 196 -4.24 -8.87 15.15
C GLY A 196 -3.47 -7.97 16.10
N PHE A 197 -3.04 -6.80 15.62
CA PHE A 197 -2.36 -5.79 16.44
C PHE A 197 -3.26 -5.30 17.60
N LEU A 198 -4.47 -4.85 17.27
CA LEU A 198 -5.39 -4.32 18.27
C LEU A 198 -5.76 -5.37 19.34
N ASN A 199 -5.99 -6.62 18.94
CA ASN A 199 -6.26 -7.71 19.86
C ASN A 199 -5.05 -8.06 20.74
N THR A 200 -3.82 -7.97 20.18
CA THR A 200 -2.58 -8.10 20.97
C THR A 200 -2.48 -7.00 22.03
N CYS A 201 -3.04 -5.82 21.76
CA CYS A 201 -3.11 -4.70 22.71
C CYS A 201 -4.34 -4.73 23.64
N GLY A 202 -5.15 -5.79 23.63
CA GLY A 202 -6.29 -5.99 24.56
C GLY A 202 -7.66 -5.62 23.98
N ALA A 203 -7.78 -5.31 22.68
CA ALA A 203 -9.06 -5.15 22.02
C ALA A 203 -9.80 -6.50 21.88
N GLU A 204 -11.10 -6.45 21.60
CA GLU A 204 -11.91 -7.61 21.27
C GLU A 204 -12.56 -7.40 19.90
N ILE A 205 -11.84 -7.81 18.84
CA ILE A 205 -12.25 -7.66 17.44
C ILE A 205 -12.27 -9.02 16.78
N THR A 206 -13.31 -9.31 16.00
CA THR A 206 -13.46 -10.54 15.22
C THR A 206 -13.99 -10.24 13.83
N GLY A 207 -13.76 -11.15 12.88
CA GLY A 207 -14.35 -11.12 11.56
C GLY A 207 -13.54 -10.37 10.50
N ALA A 208 -12.36 -9.79 10.81
CA ALA A 208 -11.46 -9.27 9.77
C ALA A 208 -11.15 -10.37 8.73
N GLY A 209 -10.97 -9.97 7.46
CA GLY A 209 -10.88 -10.91 6.33
C GLY A 209 -12.25 -11.37 5.80
N THR A 210 -13.34 -11.11 6.51
CA THR A 210 -14.72 -11.34 6.05
C THR A 210 -15.43 -10.02 5.72
N SER A 211 -16.67 -10.09 5.26
CA SER A 211 -17.48 -8.89 5.00
C SER A 211 -18.05 -8.24 6.26
N THR A 212 -17.84 -8.82 7.43
CA THR A 212 -18.40 -8.30 8.68
C THR A 212 -17.36 -8.33 9.79
N VAL A 213 -17.06 -7.16 10.34
CA VAL A 213 -16.12 -7.00 11.46
C VAL A 213 -16.92 -6.58 12.69
N VAL A 214 -16.71 -7.27 13.80
CA VAL A 214 -17.38 -7.00 15.08
C VAL A 214 -16.35 -6.50 16.08
N ILE A 215 -16.59 -5.34 16.66
CA ILE A 215 -15.71 -4.68 17.63
C ILE A 215 -16.48 -4.47 18.95
N ARG A 216 -15.97 -5.02 20.06
CA ARG A 216 -16.42 -4.72 21.40
C ARG A 216 -15.53 -3.64 22.00
N GLY A 217 -15.97 -2.39 21.90
CA GLY A 217 -15.20 -1.22 22.31
C GLY A 217 -15.32 -0.88 23.79
N GLY A 218 -14.73 0.26 24.16
CA GLY A 218 -14.74 0.77 25.54
C GLY A 218 -13.78 0.04 26.49
N ARG A 219 -12.88 -0.81 25.97
CA ARG A 219 -11.88 -1.51 26.77
C ARG A 219 -10.58 -0.71 26.82
N PRO A 220 -9.89 -0.68 27.98
CA PRO A 220 -8.55 -0.10 28.04
C PRO A 220 -7.58 -0.95 27.22
N LEU A 221 -6.83 -0.32 26.31
CA LEU A 221 -5.79 -0.97 25.54
C LEU A 221 -4.44 -0.71 26.20
N HIS A 222 -3.48 -1.59 25.91
CA HIS A 222 -2.11 -1.51 26.44
C HIS A 222 -1.07 -1.66 25.34
N GLY A 223 0.17 -1.26 25.62
CA GLY A 223 1.29 -1.47 24.71
C GLY A 223 1.70 -2.93 24.60
N GLY A 224 2.61 -3.20 23.68
CA GLY A 224 3.12 -4.54 23.43
C GLY A 224 4.07 -4.59 22.25
N THR A 225 4.49 -5.79 21.86
CA THR A 225 5.33 -6.02 20.69
C THR A 225 4.52 -6.67 19.59
N TYR A 226 4.66 -6.16 18.36
CA TYR A 226 3.96 -6.70 17.21
C TYR A 226 4.87 -6.78 15.98
N THR A 227 4.66 -7.77 15.13
CA THR A 227 5.41 -7.95 13.88
C THR A 227 4.49 -7.73 12.70
N ILE A 228 4.80 -6.72 11.89
CA ILE A 228 4.04 -6.34 10.68
C ILE A 228 4.08 -7.50 9.67
N LEU A 229 2.95 -7.77 9.02
CA LEU A 229 2.87 -8.79 7.97
C LEU A 229 3.72 -8.42 6.74
N PRO A 230 4.17 -9.39 5.93
CA PRO A 230 4.92 -9.12 4.71
C PRO A 230 4.09 -8.39 3.66
N ASP A 231 4.70 -7.44 2.93
CA ASP A 231 4.03 -6.62 1.91
C ASP A 231 3.71 -7.43 0.65
N ARG A 232 2.44 -7.80 0.48
CA ARG A 232 1.98 -8.51 -0.71
C ARG A 232 2.12 -7.69 -2.00
N ILE A 233 2.10 -6.36 -1.94
CA ILE A 233 2.23 -5.53 -3.13
C ILE A 233 3.69 -5.38 -3.56
N ALA A 234 4.63 -5.30 -2.61
CA ALA A 234 6.05 -5.41 -2.91
C ALA A 234 6.38 -6.78 -3.51
N ALA A 235 5.85 -7.87 -2.92
CA ALA A 235 5.99 -9.21 -3.49
C ALA A 235 5.41 -9.30 -4.91
N ALA A 236 4.21 -8.77 -5.16
CA ALA A 236 3.61 -8.70 -6.50
C ALA A 236 4.53 -7.98 -7.50
N THR A 237 5.18 -6.90 -7.08
CA THR A 237 6.11 -6.13 -7.92
C THR A 237 7.29 -6.99 -8.35
N TYR A 238 7.92 -7.74 -7.43
CA TYR A 238 9.06 -8.60 -7.77
C TYR A 238 8.64 -9.81 -8.60
N LEU A 239 7.46 -10.39 -8.37
CA LEU A 239 6.88 -11.42 -9.24
C LEU A 239 6.67 -10.88 -10.66
N CYS A 240 6.13 -9.66 -10.81
CA CYS A 240 5.94 -9.02 -12.11
C CYS A 240 7.29 -8.69 -12.77
N GLY A 241 8.31 -8.29 -12.01
CA GLY A 241 9.67 -8.10 -12.49
C GLY A 241 10.26 -9.38 -13.05
N ALA A 242 10.14 -10.51 -12.33
CA ALA A 242 10.58 -11.82 -12.80
C ALA A 242 9.78 -12.29 -14.03
N ALA A 243 8.48 -12.03 -14.07
CA ALA A 243 7.65 -12.29 -15.24
C ALA A 243 8.06 -11.44 -16.45
N SER A 244 8.49 -10.20 -16.26
CA SER A 244 8.95 -9.29 -17.32
C SER A 244 10.35 -9.66 -17.83
N ALA A 245 11.33 -9.84 -16.95
CA ALA A 245 12.72 -10.13 -17.32
C ALA A 245 12.97 -11.61 -17.65
N GLY A 246 12.23 -12.54 -17.01
CA GLY A 246 12.49 -13.98 -17.02
C GLY A 246 13.50 -14.40 -15.96
N GLY A 247 13.68 -15.71 -15.80
CA GLY A 247 14.55 -16.29 -14.79
C GLY A 247 13.78 -16.99 -13.68
N GLU A 248 14.40 -17.09 -12.50
CA GLU A 248 13.81 -17.74 -11.31
C GLU A 248 14.18 -16.94 -10.06
N VAL A 249 13.16 -16.56 -9.29
CA VAL A 249 13.34 -15.80 -8.04
C VAL A 249 12.60 -16.47 -6.89
N PHE A 250 13.17 -16.34 -5.69
CA PHE A 250 12.52 -16.75 -4.45
C PHE A 250 12.22 -15.52 -3.57
N LEU A 251 10.94 -15.34 -3.26
CA LEU A 251 10.47 -14.27 -2.38
C LEU A 251 10.21 -14.84 -0.99
N ARG A 252 11.19 -14.70 -0.10
CA ARG A 252 11.12 -15.20 1.28
C ARG A 252 10.03 -14.44 2.05
N ASP A 253 9.29 -15.16 2.87
CA ASP A 253 8.17 -14.68 3.69
C ASP A 253 6.94 -14.18 2.92
N ALA A 254 6.97 -14.13 1.58
CA ALA A 254 5.77 -13.84 0.80
C ALA A 254 4.70 -14.92 1.02
N ARG A 255 3.44 -14.49 1.20
CA ARG A 255 2.31 -15.39 1.43
C ARG A 255 1.45 -15.49 0.18
N GLU A 256 1.37 -16.68 -0.41
CA GLU A 256 0.63 -16.88 -1.67
C GLU A 256 -0.87 -16.62 -1.50
N GLU A 257 -1.44 -16.97 -0.34
CA GLU A 257 -2.84 -16.74 -0.02
C GLU A 257 -3.23 -15.24 -0.12
N HIS A 258 -2.29 -14.33 0.15
CA HIS A 258 -2.51 -12.89 0.01
C HIS A 258 -2.37 -12.38 -1.44
N LEU A 259 -1.86 -13.23 -2.34
CA LEU A 259 -1.48 -12.91 -3.71
C LEU A 259 -2.22 -13.75 -4.76
N SER A 260 -3.19 -14.56 -4.36
CA SER A 260 -3.83 -15.57 -5.21
C SER A 260 -4.32 -15.02 -6.55
N ALA A 261 -4.89 -13.82 -6.60
CA ALA A 261 -5.32 -13.18 -7.85
C ALA A 261 -4.13 -12.83 -8.77
N VAL A 262 -2.99 -12.41 -8.21
CA VAL A 262 -1.79 -12.05 -8.98
C VAL A 262 -1.09 -13.32 -9.49
N THR A 263 -0.88 -14.31 -8.62
CA THR A 263 -0.22 -15.57 -8.99
C THR A 263 -1.01 -16.36 -10.03
N ALA A 264 -2.35 -16.32 -9.95
CA ALA A 264 -3.24 -16.93 -10.95
C ALA A 264 -3.03 -16.31 -12.34
N VAL A 265 -2.98 -14.98 -12.45
CA VAL A 265 -2.72 -14.28 -13.71
C VAL A 265 -1.33 -14.60 -14.27
N LEU A 266 -0.31 -14.63 -13.41
CA LEU A 266 1.06 -14.96 -13.84
C LEU A 266 1.18 -16.41 -14.33
N ARG A 267 0.51 -17.38 -13.67
CA ARG A 267 0.43 -18.77 -14.13
C ARG A 267 -0.27 -18.87 -15.48
N GLU A 268 -1.39 -18.20 -15.65
CA GLU A 268 -2.13 -18.16 -16.91
C GLU A 268 -1.29 -17.57 -18.05
N ALA A 269 -0.47 -16.56 -17.75
CA ALA A 269 0.45 -15.96 -18.71
C ALA A 269 1.64 -16.87 -19.08
N GLY A 270 1.91 -17.92 -18.30
CA GLY A 270 2.97 -18.89 -18.57
C GLY A 270 4.16 -18.85 -17.61
N CYS A 271 4.01 -18.23 -16.43
CA CYS A 271 4.96 -18.37 -15.35
C CYS A 271 4.66 -19.65 -14.53
N ASP A 272 5.70 -20.33 -14.06
CA ASP A 272 5.60 -21.32 -13.01
C ASP A 272 5.74 -20.60 -11.66
N VAL A 273 4.66 -20.58 -10.87
CA VAL A 273 4.62 -19.92 -9.57
C VAL A 273 4.19 -20.92 -8.52
N THR A 274 5.02 -21.13 -7.51
CA THR A 274 4.76 -22.07 -6.42
C THR A 274 4.95 -21.39 -5.08
N GLY A 275 3.92 -21.38 -4.24
CA GLY A 275 3.95 -20.91 -2.87
C GLY A 275 4.20 -22.02 -1.88
N GLY A 276 4.83 -21.69 -0.76
CA GLY A 276 5.07 -22.56 0.39
C GLY A 276 5.20 -21.76 1.67
N SER A 277 5.40 -22.44 2.79
CA SER A 277 5.51 -21.80 4.11
C SER A 277 6.69 -20.82 4.25
N ALA A 278 7.75 -21.00 3.43
CA ALA A 278 8.92 -20.13 3.46
C ALA A 278 8.84 -18.94 2.50
N GLY A 279 7.91 -18.96 1.53
CA GLY A 279 7.78 -17.91 0.53
C GLY A 279 7.25 -18.41 -0.81
N ILE A 280 7.48 -17.64 -1.87
CA ILE A 280 7.00 -17.91 -3.22
C ILE A 280 8.18 -18.00 -4.19
N VAL A 281 8.23 -19.08 -4.98
CA VAL A 281 9.12 -19.20 -6.14
C VAL A 281 8.35 -18.79 -7.40
N CYS A 282 8.97 -17.96 -8.24
CA CYS A 282 8.45 -17.63 -9.57
C CYS A 282 9.52 -17.90 -10.62
N ARG A 283 9.18 -18.71 -11.62
CA ARG A 283 10.05 -19.04 -12.75
C ARG A 283 9.38 -18.68 -14.07
N ARG A 284 10.13 -18.02 -14.96
CA ARG A 284 9.75 -17.82 -16.35
C ARG A 284 10.88 -18.17 -17.29
N THR A 285 10.67 -19.14 -18.16
CA THR A 285 11.67 -19.62 -19.12
C THR A 285 11.37 -19.21 -20.54
N GLY A 286 10.09 -19.10 -20.90
CA GLY A 286 9.61 -18.78 -22.25
C GLY A 286 9.01 -17.39 -22.40
N ARG A 287 8.55 -17.06 -23.61
CA ARG A 287 7.77 -15.84 -23.87
C ARG A 287 6.36 -16.04 -23.32
N LEU A 288 5.86 -15.05 -22.57
CA LEU A 288 4.52 -15.07 -22.02
C LEU A 288 3.44 -15.02 -23.11
N THR A 289 2.25 -15.51 -22.78
CA THR A 289 1.01 -15.34 -23.56
C THR A 289 0.12 -14.33 -22.83
N ALA A 290 -0.63 -13.54 -23.58
CA ALA A 290 -1.57 -12.60 -22.99
C ALA A 290 -2.60 -13.36 -22.13
N PRO A 291 -2.76 -12.98 -20.84
CA PRO A 291 -3.79 -13.58 -19.98
C PRO A 291 -5.18 -13.08 -20.39
N ARG A 292 -6.21 -13.70 -19.84
CA ARG A 292 -7.60 -13.20 -19.94
C ARG A 292 -7.70 -11.77 -19.41
N PRO A 293 -8.76 -11.02 -19.78
CA PRO A 293 -8.94 -9.67 -19.29
C PRO A 293 -8.87 -9.57 -17.76
N ILE A 294 -8.03 -8.67 -17.26
CA ILE A 294 -7.75 -8.45 -15.85
C ILE A 294 -8.57 -7.26 -15.40
N ARG A 295 -9.37 -7.42 -14.34
CA ARG A 295 -10.19 -6.37 -13.77
C ARG A 295 -9.82 -6.15 -12.32
N THR A 296 -9.51 -4.91 -11.97
CA THR A 296 -9.28 -4.58 -10.55
C THR A 296 -10.60 -4.62 -9.78
N ALA A 297 -10.52 -5.17 -8.56
CA ALA A 297 -11.65 -5.29 -7.66
C ALA A 297 -11.15 -5.33 -6.20
N PRO A 298 -12.01 -5.02 -5.21
CA PRO A 298 -11.71 -5.25 -3.81
C PRO A 298 -11.28 -6.69 -3.55
N TYR A 299 -10.44 -6.89 -2.55
CA TYR A 299 -9.94 -8.22 -2.17
C TYR A 299 -11.09 -9.22 -1.89
N PRO A 300 -11.00 -10.49 -2.35
CA PRO A 300 -9.83 -11.16 -2.93
C PRO A 300 -9.70 -10.98 -4.46
N GLY A 301 -10.35 -9.99 -5.06
CA GLY A 301 -10.17 -9.67 -6.47
C GLY A 301 -8.77 -9.13 -6.78
N PHE A 302 -8.51 -8.82 -8.06
CA PHE A 302 -7.20 -8.33 -8.48
C PHE A 302 -6.92 -6.94 -7.89
N PRO A 303 -5.83 -6.77 -7.10
CA PRO A 303 -5.56 -5.51 -6.41
C PRO A 303 -5.13 -4.40 -7.37
N THR A 304 -5.76 -3.23 -7.27
CA THR A 304 -5.40 -2.05 -8.06
C THR A 304 -3.93 -1.64 -7.87
N ASP A 305 -3.35 -1.89 -6.68
CA ASP A 305 -1.96 -1.57 -6.38
C ASP A 305 -0.94 -2.46 -7.12
N ALA A 306 -1.33 -3.65 -7.57
CA ALA A 306 -0.51 -4.51 -8.42
C ALA A 306 -0.78 -4.31 -9.92
N GLN A 307 -1.80 -3.56 -10.31
CA GLN A 307 -2.22 -3.42 -11.70
C GLN A 307 -1.13 -2.77 -12.57
N ALA A 308 -0.51 -1.68 -12.09
CA ALA A 308 0.52 -0.99 -12.83
C ALA A 308 1.77 -1.87 -13.04
N THR A 309 2.25 -2.55 -11.98
CA THR A 309 3.42 -3.44 -12.07
C THR A 309 3.13 -4.68 -12.91
N LEU A 310 1.90 -5.23 -12.83
CA LEU A 310 1.52 -6.34 -13.70
C LEU A 310 1.53 -5.95 -15.18
N MET A 311 1.19 -4.70 -15.53
CA MET A 311 1.22 -4.22 -16.93
C MET A 311 2.61 -4.39 -17.56
N ALA A 312 3.70 -4.41 -16.79
CA ALA A 312 5.04 -4.63 -17.32
C ALA A 312 5.23 -6.06 -17.88
N ALA A 313 4.57 -7.07 -17.31
CA ALA A 313 4.74 -8.46 -17.73
C ALA A 313 4.25 -8.72 -19.18
N PRO A 314 3.04 -8.28 -19.59
CA PRO A 314 2.55 -8.49 -20.95
C PRO A 314 3.17 -7.58 -22.03
N LEU A 315 4.05 -6.62 -21.70
CA LEU A 315 4.65 -5.73 -22.71
C LEU A 315 5.38 -6.50 -23.83
N ARG A 316 5.86 -7.70 -23.54
CA ARG A 316 6.54 -8.58 -24.52
C ARG A 316 5.82 -9.94 -24.68
N CYS A 317 4.55 -10.04 -24.34
CA CYS A 317 3.78 -11.29 -24.48
C CYS A 317 3.43 -11.58 -25.96
N ARG A 318 2.89 -12.78 -26.21
CA ARG A 318 2.18 -13.08 -27.46
C ARG A 318 0.72 -12.69 -27.30
N GLY A 319 0.21 -11.87 -28.21
CA GLY A 319 -1.18 -11.41 -28.21
C GLY A 319 -1.38 -10.07 -27.53
N ALA A 320 -2.61 -9.80 -27.11
CA ALA A 320 -3.04 -8.55 -26.51
C ALA A 320 -3.64 -8.80 -25.12
N ALA A 321 -3.06 -8.17 -24.08
CA ALA A 321 -3.60 -8.21 -22.75
C ALA A 321 -4.53 -7.00 -22.52
N VAL A 322 -5.64 -7.23 -21.83
CA VAL A 322 -6.63 -6.18 -21.50
C VAL A 322 -6.66 -6.00 -19.99
N LEU A 323 -6.47 -4.75 -19.54
CA LEU A 323 -6.55 -4.35 -18.14
C LEU A 323 -7.67 -3.33 -17.96
N GLU A 324 -8.55 -3.56 -17.01
CA GLU A 324 -9.66 -2.68 -16.67
C GLU A 324 -9.51 -2.21 -15.21
N GLU A 325 -9.39 -0.88 -15.01
CA GLU A 325 -9.22 -0.28 -13.70
C GLU A 325 -10.57 0.24 -13.17
N ASN A 326 -11.12 -0.44 -12.16
CA ASN A 326 -12.44 -0.13 -11.64
C ASN A 326 -12.43 0.76 -10.38
N LEU A 327 -11.26 0.95 -9.75
CA LEU A 327 -11.16 1.64 -8.46
C LEU A 327 -10.69 3.10 -8.61
N PHE A 328 -9.70 3.37 -9.49
CA PHE A 328 -9.14 4.71 -9.67
C PHE A 328 -9.25 5.21 -11.11
N SER A 329 -9.63 6.48 -11.28
CA SER A 329 -9.83 7.08 -12.60
C SER A 329 -8.54 7.42 -13.35
N SER A 330 -7.42 7.63 -12.66
CA SER A 330 -6.16 8.12 -13.24
C SER A 330 -4.98 7.17 -13.00
N ARG A 331 -5.23 5.83 -13.06
CA ARG A 331 -4.21 4.81 -12.76
C ARG A 331 -3.20 4.60 -13.89
N TYR A 332 -3.48 5.04 -15.11
CA TYR A 332 -2.67 4.78 -16.30
C TYR A 332 -1.65 5.87 -16.64
N ARG A 333 -1.33 6.77 -15.73
CA ARG A 333 -0.39 7.89 -15.97
C ARG A 333 1.03 7.45 -16.39
N HIS A 334 1.45 6.24 -15.98
CA HIS A 334 2.74 5.66 -16.32
C HIS A 334 2.81 5.11 -17.76
N VAL A 335 1.69 5.02 -18.45
CA VAL A 335 1.63 4.45 -19.82
C VAL A 335 2.43 5.26 -20.81
N ASP A 336 2.39 6.59 -20.74
CA ASP A 336 3.17 7.46 -21.63
C ASP A 336 4.69 7.24 -21.47
N GLU A 337 5.12 6.94 -20.24
CA GLU A 337 6.52 6.64 -19.95
C GLU A 337 6.91 5.23 -20.44
N LEU A 338 6.02 4.24 -20.35
CA LEU A 338 6.22 2.93 -20.97
C LEU A 338 6.27 3.02 -22.50
N ALA A 339 5.48 3.89 -23.12
CA ALA A 339 5.51 4.14 -24.56
C ALA A 339 6.88 4.68 -25.01
N ARG A 340 7.55 5.51 -24.18
CA ARG A 340 8.94 5.95 -24.42
C ARG A 340 9.94 4.80 -24.47
N MET A 341 9.63 3.68 -23.81
CA MET A 341 10.43 2.46 -23.84
C MET A 341 10.06 1.52 -25.01
N GLY A 342 9.15 1.96 -25.89
CA GLY A 342 8.72 1.19 -27.07
C GLY A 342 7.51 0.27 -26.81
N ALA A 343 6.79 0.43 -25.71
CA ALA A 343 5.56 -0.33 -25.44
C ALA A 343 4.41 0.15 -26.35
N ASP A 344 3.58 -0.77 -26.85
CA ASP A 344 2.34 -0.47 -27.57
C ASP A 344 1.17 -0.66 -26.62
N ILE A 345 0.68 0.43 -26.06
CA ILE A 345 -0.43 0.45 -25.10
C ILE A 345 -1.47 1.49 -25.54
N ARG A 346 -2.72 1.08 -25.59
CA ARG A 346 -3.84 1.96 -25.93
C ARG A 346 -4.78 2.07 -24.72
N VAL A 347 -5.01 3.27 -24.25
CA VAL A 347 -5.89 3.56 -23.12
C VAL A 347 -7.16 4.23 -23.61
N SER A 348 -8.31 3.72 -23.18
CA SER A 348 -9.62 4.33 -23.40
C SER A 348 -10.42 4.26 -22.10
N GLY A 349 -10.63 5.40 -21.47
CA GLY A 349 -11.32 5.49 -20.19
C GLY A 349 -10.61 4.66 -19.10
N ARG A 350 -11.25 3.61 -18.63
CA ARG A 350 -10.75 2.70 -17.58
C ARG A 350 -10.09 1.44 -18.13
N THR A 351 -9.94 1.31 -19.45
CA THR A 351 -9.42 0.13 -20.11
C THR A 351 -8.10 0.46 -20.79
N ALA A 352 -7.09 -0.38 -20.55
CA ALA A 352 -5.83 -0.39 -21.28
C ALA A 352 -5.69 -1.70 -22.06
N VAL A 353 -5.30 -1.61 -23.33
CA VAL A 353 -4.96 -2.74 -24.18
C VAL A 353 -3.45 -2.69 -24.42
N VAL A 354 -2.74 -3.72 -23.97
CA VAL A 354 -1.30 -3.89 -24.12
C VAL A 354 -1.04 -4.87 -25.24
N LEU A 355 -0.47 -4.40 -26.34
CA LEU A 355 -0.01 -5.25 -27.44
C LEU A 355 1.45 -5.65 -27.19
N GLY A 356 1.71 -6.95 -27.14
CA GLY A 356 3.07 -7.43 -26.86
C GLY A 356 4.02 -7.12 -28.03
N VAL A 357 5.09 -6.38 -27.73
CA VAL A 357 6.14 -6.04 -28.70
C VAL A 357 7.29 -7.06 -28.68
N GLU A 358 8.11 -7.09 -29.71
CA GLU A 358 9.30 -7.96 -29.77
C GLU A 358 10.40 -7.47 -28.82
N ARG A 359 10.61 -6.15 -28.74
CA ARG A 359 11.68 -5.52 -27.97
C ARG A 359 11.18 -4.27 -27.26
N LEU A 360 11.68 -4.06 -26.06
CA LEU A 360 11.67 -2.78 -25.37
C LEU A 360 13.09 -2.23 -25.36
N HIS A 361 13.25 -0.93 -25.31
CA HIS A 361 14.55 -0.28 -25.24
C HIS A 361 14.65 0.63 -24.02
N GLY A 362 15.87 0.83 -23.52
CA GLY A 362 16.17 1.77 -22.44
C GLY A 362 15.80 3.20 -22.84
N ALA A 363 15.33 3.97 -21.90
CA ALA A 363 14.92 5.36 -22.09
C ALA A 363 15.09 6.19 -20.82
N ALA A 364 15.12 7.51 -20.96
CA ALA A 364 14.93 8.42 -19.83
C ALA A 364 13.43 8.57 -19.59
N VAL A 365 12.97 8.12 -18.43
CA VAL A 365 11.56 8.11 -18.01
C VAL A 365 11.39 8.73 -16.63
N ARG A 366 10.16 9.12 -16.33
CA ARG A 366 9.82 9.81 -15.10
C ARG A 366 8.81 9.00 -14.27
N CYS A 367 9.07 8.87 -12.98
CA CYS A 367 8.12 8.28 -12.04
C CYS A 367 6.90 9.20 -11.86
N THR A 368 5.72 8.73 -12.21
CA THR A 368 4.47 9.50 -12.13
C THR A 368 3.73 9.33 -10.82
N ASP A 369 3.92 8.21 -10.17
CA ASP A 369 3.35 7.81 -8.87
C ASP A 369 4.09 6.57 -8.36
N LEU A 370 3.79 6.15 -7.12
CA LEU A 370 4.44 5.00 -6.48
C LEU A 370 4.39 3.71 -7.32
N ARG A 371 3.22 3.33 -7.81
CA ARG A 371 3.03 2.04 -8.52
C ARG A 371 3.44 2.14 -9.98
N GLY A 372 3.24 3.31 -10.59
CA GLY A 372 3.77 3.61 -11.92
C GLY A 372 5.29 3.55 -11.94
N GLY A 373 5.97 4.12 -10.94
CA GLY A 373 7.42 4.03 -10.81
C GLY A 373 7.93 2.59 -10.70
N ALA A 374 7.27 1.76 -9.88
CA ALA A 374 7.59 0.34 -9.77
C ALA A 374 7.33 -0.43 -11.09
N ALA A 375 6.30 -0.05 -11.86
CA ALA A 375 6.04 -0.61 -13.19
C ALA A 375 7.15 -0.28 -14.18
N LEU A 376 7.68 0.95 -14.13
CA LEU A 376 8.83 1.35 -14.95
C LEU A 376 10.08 0.54 -14.59
N CYS A 377 10.33 0.28 -13.29
CA CYS A 377 11.42 -0.60 -12.89
C CYS A 377 11.23 -2.02 -13.47
N ALA A 378 10.03 -2.62 -13.33
CA ALA A 378 9.75 -3.94 -13.86
C ALA A 378 9.86 -4.02 -15.40
N ALA A 379 9.48 -2.98 -16.13
CA ALA A 379 9.63 -2.90 -17.57
C ALA A 379 11.12 -2.74 -17.99
N ALA A 380 11.87 -1.91 -17.24
CA ALA A 380 13.28 -1.66 -17.50
C ALA A 380 14.14 -2.92 -17.40
N LEU A 381 13.78 -3.87 -16.51
CA LEU A 381 14.47 -5.16 -16.39
C LEU A 381 14.43 -5.98 -17.71
N ALA A 382 13.39 -5.79 -18.52
CA ALA A 382 13.21 -6.50 -19.79
C ALA A 382 13.66 -5.69 -21.02
N ALA A 383 14.03 -4.41 -20.85
CA ALA A 383 14.42 -3.52 -21.93
C ALA A 383 15.88 -3.74 -22.38
N GLU A 384 16.19 -3.50 -23.63
CA GLU A 384 17.56 -3.52 -24.13
C GLU A 384 18.22 -2.15 -23.85
N GLY A 385 19.42 -2.15 -23.25
CA GLY A 385 20.15 -0.94 -22.89
C GLY A 385 19.86 -0.44 -21.48
N GLU A 386 20.13 0.85 -21.22
CA GLU A 386 19.99 1.46 -19.89
C GLU A 386 18.76 2.36 -19.84
N THR A 387 17.96 2.18 -18.79
CA THR A 387 16.81 3.06 -18.45
C THR A 387 17.17 3.93 -17.26
N ALA A 388 16.96 5.24 -17.37
CA ALA A 388 17.12 6.20 -16.29
C ALA A 388 15.74 6.65 -15.80
N ILE A 389 15.41 6.35 -14.54
CA ILE A 389 14.12 6.70 -13.94
C ILE A 389 14.34 7.86 -12.96
N SER A 390 13.73 9.02 -13.22
CA SER A 390 13.74 10.21 -12.37
C SER A 390 12.52 10.27 -11.42
N ASP A 391 12.52 11.22 -10.49
CA ASP A 391 11.45 11.45 -9.48
C ASP A 391 11.15 10.22 -8.60
N ILE A 392 12.17 9.47 -8.28
CA ILE A 392 12.07 8.19 -7.54
C ILE A 392 11.60 8.34 -6.09
N THR A 393 11.47 9.56 -5.60
CA THR A 393 10.87 9.85 -4.29
C THR A 393 9.44 9.28 -4.15
N HIS A 394 8.75 9.08 -5.26
CA HIS A 394 7.47 8.36 -5.27
C HIS A 394 7.64 6.88 -4.92
N ILE A 395 8.71 6.23 -5.41
CA ILE A 395 9.03 4.82 -5.11
C ILE A 395 9.36 4.65 -3.63
N ASP A 396 10.12 5.57 -3.03
CA ASP A 396 10.53 5.56 -1.63
C ASP A 396 9.36 5.64 -0.63
N ARG A 397 8.16 5.93 -1.11
CA ARG A 397 6.93 5.88 -0.32
C ARG A 397 6.42 4.47 -0.06
N GLY A 398 6.86 3.48 -0.83
CA GLY A 398 6.33 2.12 -0.73
C GLY A 398 7.38 1.00 -0.80
N TYR A 399 8.61 1.32 -1.14
CA TYR A 399 9.74 0.38 -1.17
C TYR A 399 10.89 0.96 -0.36
N GLN A 400 11.42 0.18 0.58
CA GLN A 400 12.50 0.62 1.45
C GLN A 400 13.78 0.85 0.65
N SER A 401 14.11 -0.08 -0.25
CA SER A 401 15.25 -0.03 -1.16
C SER A 401 14.99 -0.95 -2.36
N ILE A 402 14.19 -0.48 -3.33
CA ILE A 402 13.84 -1.29 -4.49
C ILE A 402 15.08 -1.68 -5.30
N GLU A 403 16.12 -0.83 -5.29
CA GLU A 403 17.39 -1.09 -5.95
C GLU A 403 18.14 -2.26 -5.32
N ASP A 404 18.19 -2.34 -3.98
CA ASP A 404 18.89 -3.42 -3.28
C ASP A 404 18.12 -4.74 -3.45
N ASP A 405 16.79 -4.70 -3.34
CA ASP A 405 15.94 -5.86 -3.52
C ASP A 405 16.04 -6.43 -4.95
N LEU A 406 15.99 -5.58 -5.97
CA LEU A 406 16.15 -6.00 -7.36
C LEU A 406 17.58 -6.45 -7.66
N ALA A 407 18.60 -5.83 -7.06
CA ALA A 407 19.99 -6.28 -7.17
C ALA A 407 20.18 -7.66 -6.54
N ALA A 408 19.58 -7.93 -5.37
CA ALA A 408 19.57 -9.26 -4.75
C ALA A 408 18.91 -10.32 -5.63
N LEU A 409 17.95 -9.91 -6.48
CA LEU A 409 17.34 -10.75 -7.49
C LEU A 409 18.15 -10.82 -8.80
N GLY A 410 19.36 -10.25 -8.86
CA GLY A 410 20.28 -10.32 -10.00
C GLY A 410 20.07 -9.24 -11.06
N ALA A 411 19.37 -8.17 -10.76
CA ALA A 411 19.25 -7.02 -11.67
C ALA A 411 20.52 -6.15 -11.65
N ASP A 412 20.88 -5.56 -12.79
CA ASP A 412 21.88 -4.49 -12.88
C ASP A 412 21.15 -3.15 -12.66
N ILE A 413 21.09 -2.73 -11.43
CA ILE A 413 20.37 -1.53 -10.98
C ILE A 413 21.21 -0.77 -9.95
N ARG A 414 21.16 0.57 -10.02
CA ARG A 414 21.81 1.42 -9.03
C ARG A 414 21.06 2.74 -8.85
N ARG A 415 21.11 3.27 -7.65
CA ARG A 415 20.68 4.63 -7.33
C ARG A 415 21.87 5.58 -7.51
N VAL A 416 21.66 6.69 -8.22
CA VAL A 416 22.66 7.72 -8.42
C VAL A 416 22.11 9.08 -7.99
N GLU A 417 22.94 9.84 -7.29
CA GLU A 417 22.64 11.22 -6.96
C GLU A 417 22.98 12.11 -8.18
N GLU A 418 22.03 12.94 -8.61
CA GLU A 418 22.38 14.03 -9.52
C GLU A 418 23.14 15.08 -8.72
N THR A 419 24.43 15.17 -8.95
CA THR A 419 25.18 16.38 -8.58
C THR A 419 24.50 17.55 -9.29
N ALA A 420 24.02 18.53 -8.52
CA ALA A 420 23.54 19.77 -9.10
C ALA A 420 24.66 20.30 -9.98
N SER A 421 24.41 20.38 -11.30
CA SER A 421 25.33 21.12 -12.19
C SER A 421 25.35 22.57 -11.71
N PRO A 422 26.55 23.18 -11.59
CA PRO A 422 26.71 24.52 -11.09
C PRO A 422 25.98 25.57 -11.94
#